data_d679f53a0b5a35d5a32e6b579194b198
#
_entry.id   d679f53a0b5a35d5a32e6b579194b198
#
_cell.length_a   1.000
_cell.length_b   1.000
_cell.length_c   1.000
_cell.angle_alpha   90.00
_cell.angle_beta   90.00
_cell.angle_gamma   90.00
#
_symmetry.space_group_name_H-M   'P 1'
#
loop_
_entity.id
_entity.type
_entity.pdbx_description
1 polymer ?
#
loop_
_entity_poly.entity_id
_entity_poly.type
_entity_poly.pdbx_seq_one_letter_code
_entity_poly.pdbx_strand_id
1 'polypeptide(L)'
;MYEPNVVGDWQEYDEHAGLRVRVHRLEQSEPPRGRDDAAEGLTYFCLRVTVENRGAGHSTIHLEDGQIDVRLGAEGESAFIDWRNSQFIEGFDVHPLRRATAVLYAAGPEASLGQVDVQIQLRVDDDWADRRLWTGGIGLAEDSGGAPAGAGRDSLARQVSNFLRDQAEEGSA
;
A
#
# COMPACT_ATOMS: atom_id res chain seq x y z
N MET A 1 -11.14 14.64 -12.32
CA MET A 1 -11.47 13.47 -11.49
C MET A 1 -10.42 12.41 -11.77
N TYR A 2 -9.60 12.10 -10.80
CA TYR A 2 -8.59 11.06 -10.97
C TYR A 2 -9.24 9.69 -10.80
N GLU A 3 -9.01 8.80 -11.75
CA GLU A 3 -9.37 7.40 -11.53
C GLU A 3 -8.50 6.85 -10.40
N PRO A 4 -9.08 6.09 -9.45
CA PRO A 4 -8.29 5.48 -8.40
C PRO A 4 -7.31 4.45 -8.99
N ASN A 5 -6.11 4.43 -8.47
CA ASN A 5 -5.14 3.42 -8.82
C ASN A 5 -5.50 2.09 -8.19
N VAL A 6 -5.10 1.01 -8.82
CA VAL A 6 -5.22 -0.31 -8.20
C VAL A 6 -4.01 -0.55 -7.30
N VAL A 7 -4.24 -1.17 -6.15
CA VAL A 7 -3.15 -1.60 -5.27
C VAL A 7 -2.16 -2.47 -6.04
N GLY A 8 -0.90 -2.15 -5.95
CA GLY A 8 0.19 -2.76 -6.73
C GLY A 8 0.71 -1.89 -7.87
N ASP A 9 -0.06 -0.91 -8.30
CA ASP A 9 0.35 -0.02 -9.39
C ASP A 9 1.18 1.15 -8.90
N TRP A 10 2.12 1.57 -9.73
CA TRP A 10 2.86 2.80 -9.55
C TRP A 10 2.04 3.99 -10.02
N GLN A 11 2.07 5.08 -9.27
CA GLN A 11 1.56 6.38 -9.69
C GLN A 11 2.68 7.39 -9.75
N GLU A 12 2.84 8.03 -10.90
CA GLU A 12 3.76 9.15 -11.04
C GLU A 12 3.12 10.43 -10.53
N TYR A 13 3.92 11.25 -9.86
CA TYR A 13 3.52 12.57 -9.38
C TYR A 13 4.04 13.63 -10.36
N ASP A 14 3.18 14.05 -11.28
CA ASP A 14 3.55 15.00 -12.34
C ASP A 14 4.00 16.35 -11.78
N GLU A 15 3.47 16.75 -10.63
CA GLU A 15 3.83 17.96 -9.91
C GLU A 15 5.23 17.90 -9.27
N HIS A 16 5.79 16.72 -9.12
CA HIS A 16 7.11 16.47 -8.55
C HIS A 16 7.89 15.53 -9.46
N ALA A 17 8.46 16.10 -10.51
CA ALA A 17 9.06 15.33 -11.61
C ALA A 17 10.04 14.25 -11.13
N GLY A 18 9.76 13.03 -11.52
CA GLY A 18 10.55 11.86 -11.20
C GLY A 18 10.14 11.11 -9.95
N LEU A 19 9.22 11.63 -9.14
CA LEU A 19 8.69 10.88 -8.00
C LEU A 19 7.54 9.99 -8.44
N ARG A 20 7.53 8.78 -7.93
CA ARG A 20 6.41 7.85 -8.06
C ARG A 20 6.17 7.10 -6.76
N VAL A 21 4.91 6.75 -6.54
CA VAL A 21 4.47 6.07 -5.33
C VAL A 21 3.75 4.79 -5.70
N ARG A 22 3.98 3.75 -4.94
CA ARG A 22 3.29 2.48 -5.05
C ARG A 22 2.74 2.07 -3.69
N VAL A 23 1.46 1.76 -3.65
CA VAL A 23 0.88 0.98 -2.56
C VAL A 23 0.99 -0.48 -2.96
N HIS A 24 1.79 -1.25 -2.22
CA HIS A 24 2.01 -2.66 -2.52
C HIS A 24 0.74 -3.47 -2.24
N ARG A 25 0.71 -4.70 -2.79
CA ARG A 25 -0.36 -5.64 -2.50
C ARG A 25 -0.55 -5.78 -0.99
N LEU A 26 -1.80 -5.73 -0.56
CA LEU A 26 -2.17 -5.88 0.83
C LEU A 26 -2.10 -7.35 1.23
N GLU A 27 -1.43 -7.65 2.33
CA GLU A 27 -1.23 -9.00 2.81
C GLU A 27 -1.77 -9.13 4.22
N GLN A 28 -2.56 -10.18 4.48
CA GLN A 28 -2.96 -10.52 5.81
C GLN A 28 -1.72 -10.78 6.67
N SER A 29 -1.70 -10.27 7.89
CA SER A 29 -0.57 -10.42 8.80
C SER A 29 -1.01 -10.90 10.16
N GLU A 30 -0.06 -11.43 10.93
CA GLU A 30 -0.25 -11.65 12.36
C GLU A 30 -0.28 -10.30 13.08
N PRO A 31 -0.97 -10.20 14.23
CA PRO A 31 -0.88 -9.02 15.07
C PRO A 31 0.57 -8.70 15.43
N PRO A 32 1.00 -7.43 15.39
CA PRO A 32 2.35 -7.06 15.79
C PRO A 32 2.65 -7.48 17.24
N ARG A 33 3.93 -7.74 17.52
CA ARG A 33 4.37 -8.12 18.86
C ARG A 33 3.96 -7.06 19.90
N GLY A 34 3.46 -7.53 21.05
CA GLY A 34 2.97 -6.66 22.11
C GLY A 34 1.50 -6.27 21.99
N ARG A 35 0.80 -6.79 21.00
CA ARG A 35 -0.65 -6.70 20.85
C ARG A 35 -1.30 -8.02 21.20
N ASP A 36 -1.30 -8.37 22.49
CA ASP A 36 -1.98 -9.56 22.99
C ASP A 36 -3.51 -9.40 22.99
N ASP A 37 -3.96 -8.18 22.82
CA ASP A 37 -5.36 -7.80 22.80
C ASP A 37 -5.80 -7.40 21.37
N ALA A 38 -5.50 -8.23 20.40
CA ALA A 38 -6.19 -8.10 19.12
C ALA A 38 -7.68 -8.05 19.43
N ALA A 39 -8.31 -6.89 19.33
CA ALA A 39 -9.71 -6.72 19.65
C ALA A 39 -10.47 -7.83 18.93
N GLU A 40 -11.32 -8.54 19.66
CA GLU A 40 -12.05 -9.68 19.11
C GLU A 40 -12.71 -9.31 17.79
N GLY A 41 -12.48 -10.09 16.76
CA GLY A 41 -13.06 -9.90 15.44
C GLY A 41 -12.27 -9.01 14.48
N LEU A 42 -11.08 -8.51 14.86
CA LEU A 42 -10.22 -7.77 13.94
C LEU A 42 -9.18 -8.67 13.28
N THR A 43 -9.03 -8.51 11.99
CA THR A 43 -8.01 -9.17 11.19
C THR A 43 -6.95 -8.14 10.79
N TYR A 44 -5.69 -8.45 11.04
CA TYR A 44 -4.56 -7.58 10.72
C TYR A 44 -4.07 -7.80 9.29
N PHE A 45 -3.62 -6.71 8.70
CA PHE A 45 -2.94 -6.73 7.40
C PHE A 45 -1.80 -5.74 7.37
N CYS A 46 -0.85 -6.02 6.50
CA CYS A 46 0.32 -5.17 6.28
C CYS A 46 0.09 -4.32 5.04
N LEU A 47 0.37 -3.04 5.17
CA LEU A 47 0.31 -2.05 4.10
C LEU A 47 1.71 -1.47 3.91
N ARG A 48 2.28 -1.62 2.73
CA ARG A 48 3.57 -1.03 2.38
C ARG A 48 3.40 0.03 1.31
N VAL A 49 4.03 1.17 1.52
CA VAL A 49 4.03 2.29 0.57
C VAL A 49 5.46 2.64 0.23
N THR A 50 5.82 2.54 -1.02
CA THR A 50 7.17 2.88 -1.49
C THR A 50 7.13 4.17 -2.31
N VAL A 51 8.00 5.09 -1.97
CA VAL A 51 8.29 6.30 -2.73
C VAL A 51 9.63 6.10 -3.43
N GLU A 52 9.65 6.23 -4.74
CA GLU A 52 10.86 6.10 -5.55
C GLU A 52 11.14 7.39 -6.28
N ASN A 53 12.40 7.82 -6.26
CA ASN A 53 12.86 8.98 -7.00
C ASN A 53 13.57 8.54 -8.28
N ARG A 54 12.96 8.81 -9.42
CA ARG A 54 13.56 8.58 -10.75
C ARG A 54 14.00 9.87 -11.43
N GLY A 55 13.93 10.98 -10.71
CA GLY A 55 14.36 12.29 -11.20
C GLY A 55 15.87 12.49 -11.08
N ALA A 56 16.31 13.68 -11.48
CA ALA A 56 17.72 14.03 -11.48
C ALA A 56 18.23 14.62 -10.16
N GLY A 57 17.32 15.14 -9.32
CA GLY A 57 17.64 15.74 -8.02
C GLY A 57 17.13 14.90 -6.87
N HIS A 58 17.61 15.17 -5.65
CA HIS A 58 17.06 14.56 -4.45
C HIS A 58 15.80 15.30 -3.99
N SER A 59 14.94 14.60 -3.27
CA SER A 59 13.74 15.15 -2.65
C SER A 59 13.64 14.67 -1.21
N THR A 60 13.25 15.57 -0.31
CA THR A 60 12.97 15.22 1.07
C THR A 60 11.51 14.81 1.21
N ILE A 61 11.27 13.59 1.66
CA ILE A 61 9.96 12.97 1.69
C ILE A 61 9.48 12.83 3.13
N HIS A 62 8.24 13.23 3.35
CA HIS A 62 7.49 12.94 4.57
C HIS A 62 6.23 12.13 4.21
N LEU A 63 6.07 11.03 4.88
CA LEU A 63 4.85 10.23 4.85
C LEU A 63 4.60 9.71 6.27
N GLU A 64 3.98 10.58 7.07
CA GLU A 64 3.81 10.41 8.49
C GLU A 64 2.35 10.14 8.86
N ASP A 65 2.09 10.05 10.15
CA ASP A 65 0.76 9.94 10.70
C ASP A 65 -0.15 11.08 10.20
N GLY A 66 -1.37 10.73 9.83
CA GLY A 66 -2.34 11.67 9.27
C GLY A 66 -2.22 11.89 7.76
N GLN A 67 -1.12 11.47 7.14
CA GLN A 67 -0.95 11.54 5.69
C GLN A 67 -1.45 10.30 4.95
N ILE A 68 -1.71 9.23 5.69
CA ILE A 68 -2.25 7.98 5.16
C ILE A 68 -3.59 7.71 5.83
N ASP A 69 -4.65 7.59 5.03
CA ASP A 69 -5.99 7.24 5.49
C ASP A 69 -6.42 5.93 4.83
N VAL A 70 -6.80 4.96 5.64
CA VAL A 70 -7.20 3.63 5.18
C VAL A 70 -8.68 3.42 5.51
N ARG A 71 -9.47 3.16 4.48
CA ARG A 71 -10.91 2.94 4.60
C ARG A 71 -11.27 1.54 4.14
N LEU A 72 -12.22 0.93 4.83
CA LEU A 72 -12.61 -0.47 4.64
C LEU A 72 -14.08 -0.60 4.28
N GLY A 73 -14.37 -1.56 3.40
CA GLY A 73 -15.72 -1.94 3.04
C GLY A 73 -16.49 -0.89 2.25
N ALA A 74 -17.72 -1.21 1.89
CA ALA A 74 -18.58 -0.32 1.10
C ALA A 74 -18.97 0.97 1.85
N GLU A 75 -19.00 0.90 3.17
CA GLU A 75 -19.35 2.05 4.02
C GLU A 75 -18.17 2.99 4.28
N GLY A 76 -16.96 2.58 3.91
CA GLY A 76 -15.75 3.40 4.08
C GLY A 76 -15.36 3.61 5.54
N GLU A 77 -15.50 2.59 6.37
CA GLU A 77 -15.09 2.65 7.77
C GLU A 77 -13.59 2.82 7.91
N SER A 78 -13.15 3.61 8.88
CA SER A 78 -11.72 3.78 9.16
C SER A 78 -11.11 2.48 9.66
N ALA A 79 -10.01 2.04 9.06
CA ALA A 79 -9.21 0.96 9.61
C ALA A 79 -8.55 1.39 10.92
N PHE A 80 -8.35 0.45 11.82
CA PHE A 80 -7.44 0.65 12.93
C PHE A 80 -6.01 0.63 12.41
N ILE A 81 -5.20 1.63 12.77
CA ILE A 81 -3.78 1.67 12.43
C ILE A 81 -2.96 1.52 13.72
N ASP A 82 -2.06 0.55 13.73
CA ASP A 82 -1.13 0.38 14.83
C ASP A 82 0.08 1.30 14.63
N TRP A 83 -0.07 2.55 15.04
CA TRP A 83 0.96 3.58 14.88
C TRP A 83 2.27 3.23 15.60
N ARG A 84 2.19 2.54 16.71
CA ARG A 84 3.37 2.18 17.51
C ARG A 84 4.29 1.21 16.78
N ASN A 85 3.73 0.25 16.06
CA ASN A 85 4.49 -0.79 15.36
C ASN A 85 4.70 -0.48 13.89
N SER A 86 4.14 0.61 13.40
CA SER A 86 4.30 1.05 12.02
C SER A 86 5.54 1.91 11.85
N GLN A 87 6.13 1.86 10.65
CA GLN A 87 7.28 2.67 10.27
C GLN A 87 6.87 3.66 9.20
N PHE A 88 7.03 4.93 9.50
CA PHE A 88 6.73 6.04 8.59
C PHE A 88 8.00 6.56 7.92
N ILE A 89 7.84 7.46 6.97
CA ILE A 89 8.94 8.18 6.34
C ILE A 89 8.97 9.59 6.94
N GLU A 90 9.99 9.88 7.73
CA GLU A 90 10.11 11.13 8.49
C GLU A 90 11.29 11.95 7.96
N GLY A 91 11.04 12.81 6.97
CA GLY A 91 12.06 13.71 6.44
C GLY A 91 13.26 12.99 5.84
N PHE A 92 13.00 11.96 5.04
CA PHE A 92 14.05 11.16 4.41
C PHE A 92 14.43 11.74 3.04
N ASP A 93 15.72 11.99 2.85
CA ASP A 93 16.25 12.44 1.56
C ASP A 93 16.37 11.28 0.59
N VAL A 94 15.51 11.26 -0.42
CA VAL A 94 15.51 10.23 -1.46
C VAL A 94 16.30 10.74 -2.66
N HIS A 95 17.49 10.24 -2.82
CA HIS A 95 18.36 10.53 -3.95
C HIS A 95 17.89 9.85 -5.24
N PRO A 96 18.36 10.28 -6.42
CA PRO A 96 18.02 9.64 -7.68
C PRO A 96 18.25 8.13 -7.65
N LEU A 97 17.28 7.37 -8.17
CA LEU A 97 17.24 5.91 -8.22
C LEU A 97 17.16 5.23 -6.83
N ARG A 98 16.79 5.98 -5.80
CA ARG A 98 16.60 5.45 -4.45
C ARG A 98 15.14 5.44 -4.06
N ARG A 99 14.84 4.66 -3.03
CA ARG A 99 13.48 4.42 -2.52
C ARG A 99 13.43 4.62 -1.01
N ALA A 100 12.26 5.00 -0.53
CA ALA A 100 11.91 4.96 0.88
C ALA A 100 10.59 4.21 1.02
N THR A 101 10.45 3.37 2.04
CA THR A 101 9.25 2.56 2.24
C THR A 101 8.69 2.77 3.64
N ALA A 102 7.40 3.09 3.70
CA ALA A 102 6.62 3.04 4.93
C ALA A 102 5.96 1.67 5.07
N VAL A 103 5.94 1.14 6.27
CA VAL A 103 5.30 -0.15 6.59
C VAL A 103 4.30 0.08 7.70
N LEU A 104 3.04 -0.13 7.41
CA LEU A 104 1.95 0.05 8.37
C LEU A 104 1.25 -1.27 8.66
N TYR A 105 0.90 -1.45 9.92
CA TYR A 105 0.02 -2.53 10.36
C TYR A 105 -1.36 -1.96 10.62
N ALA A 106 -2.35 -2.49 9.93
CA ALA A 106 -3.73 -2.05 10.04
C ALA A 106 -4.63 -3.25 10.34
N ALA A 107 -5.81 -2.98 10.83
CA ALA A 107 -6.77 -4.02 11.15
C ALA A 107 -8.21 -3.56 10.92
N GLY A 108 -9.07 -4.50 10.63
CA GLY A 108 -10.49 -4.30 10.51
C GLY A 108 -11.26 -5.60 10.53
N PRO A 109 -12.61 -5.51 10.50
CA PRO A 109 -13.44 -6.70 10.39
C PRO A 109 -13.11 -7.49 9.13
N GLU A 110 -12.95 -8.79 9.24
CA GLU A 110 -12.62 -9.67 8.11
C GLU A 110 -13.56 -9.46 6.92
N ALA A 111 -14.84 -9.31 7.17
CA ALA A 111 -15.85 -9.10 6.14
C ALA A 111 -15.65 -7.80 5.34
N SER A 112 -14.94 -6.83 5.88
CA SER A 112 -14.69 -5.54 5.24
C SER A 112 -13.38 -5.49 4.45
N LEU A 113 -12.53 -6.50 4.55
CA LEU A 113 -11.19 -6.50 3.95
C LEU A 113 -11.17 -6.82 2.44
N GLY A 114 -12.31 -7.19 1.88
CA GLY A 114 -12.45 -7.36 0.43
C GLY A 114 -12.39 -6.06 -0.36
N GLN A 115 -12.61 -4.93 0.31
CA GLN A 115 -12.50 -3.59 -0.28
C GLN A 115 -11.71 -2.69 0.66
N VAL A 116 -10.55 -2.25 0.21
CA VAL A 116 -9.66 -1.38 0.99
C VAL A 116 -9.26 -0.20 0.11
N ASP A 117 -9.53 0.99 0.60
CA ASP A 117 -9.12 2.23 -0.04
C ASP A 117 -8.02 2.88 0.77
N VAL A 118 -6.91 3.20 0.11
CA VAL A 118 -5.75 3.84 0.73
C VAL A 118 -5.56 5.22 0.11
N GLN A 119 -5.75 6.25 0.90
CA GLN A 119 -5.49 7.63 0.49
C GLN A 119 -4.15 8.09 1.03
N ILE A 120 -3.35 8.69 0.17
CA ILE A 120 -2.03 9.21 0.53
C ILE A 120 -1.93 10.67 0.13
N GLN A 121 -1.46 11.49 1.07
CA GLN A 121 -1.04 12.86 0.81
C GLN A 121 0.44 13.00 1.12
N LEU A 122 1.27 12.92 0.10
CA LEU A 122 2.71 13.01 0.22
C LEU A 122 3.14 14.46 0.47
N ARG A 123 4.16 14.65 1.29
CA ARG A 123 4.83 15.93 1.44
C ARG A 123 6.24 15.82 0.85
N VAL A 124 6.55 16.71 -0.08
CA VAL A 124 7.80 16.71 -0.85
C VAL A 124 8.45 18.08 -0.76
N ASP A 125 9.66 18.18 -0.22
CA ASP A 125 10.41 19.43 -0.10
C ASP A 125 9.58 20.58 0.51
N ASP A 126 8.83 20.27 1.59
CA ASP A 126 7.89 21.16 2.28
C ASP A 126 6.61 21.53 1.52
N ASP A 127 6.41 21.00 0.33
CA ASP A 127 5.17 21.16 -0.43
C ASP A 127 4.26 19.95 -0.30
N TRP A 128 2.96 20.18 -0.24
CA TRP A 128 1.96 19.11 -0.22
C TRP A 128 1.61 18.71 -1.64
N ALA A 129 1.84 17.44 -1.95
CA ALA A 129 1.37 16.85 -3.19
C ALA A 129 -0.16 16.63 -3.13
N ASP A 130 -0.78 16.48 -4.29
CA ASP A 130 -2.20 16.16 -4.36
C ASP A 130 -2.49 14.81 -3.73
N ARG A 131 -3.63 14.73 -3.07
CA ARG A 131 -4.08 13.48 -2.48
C ARG A 131 -4.39 12.45 -3.57
N ARG A 132 -3.85 11.25 -3.39
CA ARG A 132 -4.01 10.13 -4.33
C ARG A 132 -4.70 8.96 -3.65
N LEU A 133 -5.43 8.19 -4.43
CA LEU A 133 -6.22 7.04 -3.95
C LEU A 133 -5.78 5.76 -4.65
N TRP A 134 -5.56 4.71 -3.87
CA TRP A 134 -5.41 3.34 -4.35
C TRP A 134 -6.54 2.49 -3.80
N THR A 135 -7.10 1.63 -4.64
CA THR A 135 -8.16 0.71 -4.26
C THR A 135 -7.70 -0.73 -4.44
N GLY A 136 -8.16 -1.60 -3.57
CA GLY A 136 -7.84 -3.01 -3.64
C GLY A 136 -8.62 -3.79 -2.59
N GLY A 137 -8.11 -4.95 -2.27
CA GLY A 137 -8.65 -5.82 -1.24
C GLY A 137 -7.66 -6.88 -0.86
N ILE A 138 -7.88 -7.49 0.28
CA ILE A 138 -7.09 -8.63 0.72
C ILE A 138 -7.76 -9.87 0.17
N GLY A 139 -6.98 -10.71 -0.53
CA GLY A 139 -7.45 -11.92 -1.19
C GLY A 139 -7.83 -13.04 -0.23
N LEU A 140 -8.68 -12.75 0.75
CA LEU A 140 -9.18 -13.74 1.70
C LEU A 140 -10.10 -14.77 1.04
N ALA A 141 -10.70 -14.42 -0.09
CA ALA A 141 -11.61 -15.30 -0.83
C ALA A 141 -10.91 -16.46 -1.55
N GLU A 142 -9.60 -16.39 -1.73
CA GLU A 142 -8.83 -17.44 -2.40
C GLU A 142 -8.67 -18.69 -1.54
N ASP A 143 -8.75 -18.56 -0.22
CA ASP A 143 -8.60 -19.65 0.75
C ASP A 143 -9.92 -20.32 1.11
N SER A 144 -11.04 -19.72 0.81
CA SER A 144 -12.33 -20.35 1.02
C SER A 144 -12.58 -21.35 -0.09
N GLY A 145 -12.35 -22.63 0.14
CA GLY A 145 -12.44 -23.77 -0.77
C GLY A 145 -13.72 -23.94 -1.60
N GLY A 146 -14.28 -22.86 -2.10
CA GLY A 146 -15.46 -22.79 -2.94
C GLY A 146 -15.22 -22.19 -4.33
N ALA A 147 -14.00 -21.78 -4.65
CA ALA A 147 -13.71 -21.28 -5.99
C ALA A 147 -13.63 -22.45 -7.00
N PRO A 148 -14.27 -22.32 -8.18
CA PRO A 148 -14.12 -23.33 -9.23
C PRO A 148 -12.63 -23.48 -9.58
N ALA A 149 -12.19 -24.71 -9.80
CA ALA A 149 -10.79 -25.06 -10.05
C ALA A 149 -10.14 -24.30 -11.21
N GLY A 150 -10.92 -23.69 -12.11
CA GLY A 150 -10.44 -22.83 -13.19
C GLY A 150 -10.09 -21.39 -12.78
N ALA A 151 -10.73 -20.85 -11.76
CA ALA A 151 -10.48 -19.47 -11.31
C ALA A 151 -9.17 -19.35 -10.52
N GLY A 152 -8.77 -20.40 -9.82
CA GLY A 152 -7.52 -20.42 -9.05
C GLY A 152 -6.26 -20.42 -9.93
N ARG A 153 -6.33 -21.02 -11.13
CA ARG A 153 -5.20 -21.06 -12.06
C ARG A 153 -4.94 -19.71 -12.73
N ASP A 154 -6.00 -19.00 -13.06
CA ASP A 154 -5.88 -17.68 -13.67
C ASP A 154 -5.35 -16.64 -12.66
N SER A 155 -5.76 -16.76 -11.42
CA SER A 155 -5.25 -15.91 -10.35
C SER A 155 -3.76 -16.14 -10.08
N LEU A 156 -3.32 -17.40 -10.02
CA LEU A 156 -1.91 -17.76 -9.86
C LEU A 156 -1.07 -17.32 -11.06
N ALA A 157 -1.57 -17.49 -12.29
CA ALA A 157 -0.88 -17.02 -13.48
C ALA A 157 -0.71 -15.50 -13.49
N ARG A 158 -1.70 -14.75 -13.04
CA ARG A 158 -1.61 -13.29 -12.90
C ARG A 158 -0.61 -12.89 -11.81
N GLN A 159 -0.59 -13.58 -10.69
CA GLN A 159 0.37 -13.33 -9.61
C GLN A 159 1.80 -13.59 -10.07
N VAL A 160 2.05 -14.67 -10.77
CA VAL A 160 3.37 -15.01 -11.32
C VAL A 160 3.77 -14.00 -12.40
N SER A 161 2.85 -13.59 -13.27
CA SER A 161 3.13 -12.57 -14.30
C SER A 161 3.48 -11.23 -13.70
N ASN A 162 2.79 -10.81 -12.63
CA ASN A 162 3.10 -9.57 -11.93
C ASN A 162 4.45 -9.65 -11.22
N PHE A 163 4.75 -10.76 -10.58
CA PHE A 163 6.02 -10.99 -9.92
C PHE A 163 7.19 -10.97 -10.93
N LEU A 164 7.04 -11.63 -12.07
CA LEU A 164 8.05 -11.63 -13.13
C LEU A 164 8.23 -10.25 -13.77
N ARG A 165 7.15 -9.48 -13.91
CA ARG A 165 7.20 -8.12 -14.41
C ARG A 165 7.96 -7.21 -13.45
N ASP A 166 7.68 -7.31 -12.15
CA ASP A 166 8.40 -6.55 -11.12
C ASP A 166 9.89 -6.88 -11.12
N GLN A 167 10.25 -8.15 -11.26
CA GLN A 167 11.64 -8.57 -11.35
C GLN A 167 12.32 -8.08 -12.65
N ALA A 168 11.61 -8.06 -13.76
CA ALA A 168 12.13 -7.55 -15.02
C ALA A 168 12.35 -6.03 -14.97
N GLU A 169 11.48 -5.28 -14.29
CA GLU A 169 11.66 -3.84 -14.08
C GLU A 169 12.83 -3.56 -13.14
N GLU A 170 13.06 -4.36 -12.12
CA GLU A 170 14.22 -4.24 -11.24
C GLU A 170 15.53 -4.62 -11.91
N GLY A 171 15.48 -5.51 -12.89
CA GLY A 171 16.66 -5.97 -13.64
C GLY A 171 17.07 -5.07 -14.81
N SER A 172 16.26 -4.08 -15.19
CA SER A 172 16.54 -3.17 -16.30
C SER A 172 17.04 -1.79 -15.90
N ALA A 173 17.44 -1.64 -14.67
CA ALA A 173 18.06 -0.39 -14.19
C ALA A 173 19.55 -0.35 -14.46
#